data_4a895c62c408bd90e093477395ee977e
#
_entry.id   4a895c62c408bd90e093477395ee977e
#
_cell.length_a   1.000
_cell.length_b   1.000
_cell.length_c   1.000
_cell.angle_alpha   90.00
_cell.angle_beta   90.00
_cell.angle_gamma   90.00
#
_symmetry.space_group_name_H-M   'P 1'
#
loop_
_entity.id
_entity.type
_entity.pdbx_description
1 polymer ?
#
loop_
_entity_poly.entity_id
_entity_poly.type
_entity_poly.pdbx_seq_one_letter_code
_entity_poly.pdbx_strand_id
1 'polypeptide(L)'
;ESALLAVKAKRDIVIQMDLEEAVETVIAGSQRKGAVISDPEKEIIAYHETGHAMVAASLKHAAPVHKITIIPRTSGALGYTMQVEEEEKVLMTKDEALDRITTLFGGRAAEEVFFNTITSGASNDIEQATKLARAMVTRLGMSDEFDMMALETVTNPYLGGDTSFGCSSETAAIVDREVLRIIRECHNRAIQILKENEDKHREIAKY
;
A
#
# COMPACT_ATOMS: atom_id res chain seq x y z
N GLU A 1 -18.21 1.67 -17.13
CA GLU A 1 -17.26 2.77 -17.33
C GLU A 1 -16.62 2.73 -18.72
N SER A 2 -16.05 1.60 -19.21
CA SER A 2 -15.37 1.53 -20.51
C SER A 2 -16.23 1.95 -21.70
N ALA A 3 -17.51 1.54 -21.73
CA ALA A 3 -18.45 1.98 -22.78
C ALA A 3 -18.71 3.50 -22.72
N LEU A 4 -18.79 4.07 -21.51
CA LEU A 4 -18.96 5.52 -21.35
C LEU A 4 -17.73 6.29 -21.84
N LEU A 5 -16.54 5.76 -21.63
CA LEU A 5 -15.29 6.34 -22.14
C LEU A 5 -15.25 6.33 -23.69
N ALA A 6 -15.67 5.23 -24.31
CA ALA A 6 -15.76 5.13 -25.78
C ALA A 6 -16.74 6.15 -26.35
N VAL A 7 -17.96 6.24 -25.79
CA VAL A 7 -18.97 7.24 -26.19
C VAL A 7 -18.46 8.67 -26.01
N LYS A 8 -17.82 8.98 -24.88
CA LYS A 8 -17.22 10.29 -24.61
C LYS A 8 -16.14 10.66 -25.64
N ALA A 9 -15.41 9.66 -26.11
CA ALA A 9 -14.43 9.81 -27.19
C ALA A 9 -15.05 9.74 -28.61
N LYS A 10 -16.39 9.72 -28.71
CA LYS A 10 -17.16 9.63 -29.96
C LYS A 10 -16.83 8.39 -30.79
N ARG A 11 -16.64 7.25 -30.12
CA ARG A 11 -16.39 5.95 -30.74
C ARG A 11 -17.52 4.98 -30.45
N ASP A 12 -17.84 4.13 -31.41
CA ASP A 12 -18.88 3.09 -31.32
C ASP A 12 -18.33 1.77 -30.77
N ILE A 13 -17.01 1.67 -30.61
CA ILE A 13 -16.33 0.48 -30.10
C ILE A 13 -15.48 0.80 -28.86
N VAL A 14 -15.43 -0.13 -27.93
CA VAL A 14 -14.54 -0.09 -26.76
C VAL A 14 -13.17 -0.61 -27.19
N ILE A 15 -12.11 0.11 -26.86
CA ILE A 15 -10.73 -0.29 -27.10
C ILE A 15 -10.02 -0.61 -25.78
N GLN A 16 -8.81 -1.19 -25.86
CA GLN A 16 -8.03 -1.60 -24.68
C GLN A 16 -7.81 -0.45 -23.70
N MET A 17 -7.50 0.76 -24.18
CA MET A 17 -7.33 1.95 -23.33
C MET A 17 -8.58 2.29 -22.52
N ASP A 18 -9.80 2.06 -23.05
CA ASP A 18 -11.02 2.33 -22.30
C ASP A 18 -11.23 1.32 -21.17
N LEU A 19 -10.80 0.06 -21.40
CA LEU A 19 -10.84 -0.98 -20.36
C LEU A 19 -9.86 -0.66 -19.24
N GLU A 20 -8.63 -0.30 -19.58
CA GLU A 20 -7.59 0.07 -18.62
C GLU A 20 -8.00 1.28 -17.77
N GLU A 21 -8.42 2.38 -18.40
CA GLU A 21 -8.87 3.58 -17.69
C GLU A 21 -10.16 3.31 -16.88
N ALA A 22 -11.04 2.42 -17.34
CA ALA A 22 -12.22 2.03 -16.58
C ALA A 22 -11.86 1.28 -15.30
N VAL A 23 -10.91 0.35 -15.36
CA VAL A 23 -10.38 -0.36 -14.19
C VAL A 23 -9.75 0.64 -13.21
N GLU A 24 -8.90 1.53 -13.71
CA GLU A 24 -8.26 2.56 -12.89
C GLU A 24 -9.29 3.52 -12.25
N THR A 25 -10.33 3.88 -13.00
CA THR A 25 -11.41 4.73 -12.48
C THR A 25 -12.19 4.06 -11.35
N VAL A 26 -12.40 2.76 -11.44
CA VAL A 26 -13.09 1.98 -10.39
C VAL A 26 -12.21 1.83 -9.15
N ILE A 27 -10.91 1.58 -9.31
CA ILE A 27 -9.98 1.36 -8.20
C ILE A 27 -9.57 2.66 -7.53
N ALA A 28 -9.14 3.66 -8.31
CA ALA A 28 -8.50 4.88 -7.81
C ALA A 28 -9.31 6.16 -8.07
N GLY A 29 -10.47 6.06 -8.71
CA GLY A 29 -11.26 7.21 -9.13
C GLY A 29 -10.80 7.79 -10.46
N SER A 30 -11.60 8.72 -10.99
CA SER A 30 -11.30 9.38 -12.27
C SER A 30 -10.05 10.27 -12.18
N GLN A 31 -9.39 10.51 -13.32
CA GLN A 31 -8.25 11.43 -13.39
C GLN A 31 -8.67 12.84 -12.97
N ARG A 32 -7.92 13.45 -12.07
CA ARG A 32 -8.15 14.81 -11.60
C ARG A 32 -7.58 15.83 -12.59
N LYS A 33 -8.40 16.25 -13.54
CA LYS A 33 -8.02 17.27 -14.52
C LYS A 33 -7.81 18.62 -13.84
N GLY A 34 -6.66 19.24 -14.09
CA GLY A 34 -6.33 20.57 -13.57
C GLY A 34 -5.68 20.60 -12.19
N ALA A 35 -5.22 19.48 -11.66
CA ALA A 35 -4.32 19.51 -10.52
C ALA A 35 -2.98 20.13 -10.91
N VAL A 36 -2.60 21.21 -10.24
CA VAL A 36 -1.30 21.87 -10.41
C VAL A 36 -0.41 21.38 -9.28
N ILE A 37 0.47 20.43 -9.60
CA ILE A 37 1.48 19.91 -8.67
C ILE A 37 2.81 20.52 -9.09
N SER A 38 3.58 21.04 -8.14
CA SER A 38 4.92 21.58 -8.41
C SER A 38 5.89 20.47 -8.86
N ASP A 39 6.90 20.82 -9.64
CA ASP A 39 7.85 19.82 -10.14
C ASP A 39 8.62 19.11 -9.01
N PRO A 40 9.03 19.79 -7.91
CA PRO A 40 9.62 19.09 -6.75
C PRO A 40 8.66 18.09 -6.09
N GLU A 41 7.37 18.42 -5.98
CA GLU A 41 6.38 17.48 -5.43
C GLU A 41 6.13 16.30 -6.35
N LYS A 42 6.10 16.51 -7.68
CA LYS A 42 6.01 15.40 -8.64
C LYS A 42 7.20 14.45 -8.53
N GLU A 43 8.41 14.99 -8.35
CA GLU A 43 9.60 14.18 -8.15
C GLU A 43 9.47 13.32 -6.89
N ILE A 44 9.07 13.90 -5.76
CA ILE A 44 8.86 13.17 -4.52
C ILE A 44 7.79 12.07 -4.72
N ILE A 45 6.67 12.38 -5.38
CA ILE A 45 5.61 11.40 -5.67
C ILE A 45 6.14 10.27 -6.55
N ALA A 46 6.91 10.58 -7.60
CA ALA A 46 7.47 9.56 -8.49
C ALA A 46 8.40 8.59 -7.74
N TYR A 47 9.25 9.12 -6.86
CA TYR A 47 10.11 8.29 -6.02
C TYR A 47 9.32 7.49 -4.99
N HIS A 48 8.26 8.06 -4.40
CA HIS A 48 7.36 7.39 -3.47
C HIS A 48 6.70 6.17 -4.14
N GLU A 49 6.06 6.35 -5.29
CA GLU A 49 5.39 5.27 -6.02
C GLU A 49 6.39 4.22 -6.54
N THR A 50 7.53 4.67 -7.05
CA THR A 50 8.62 3.75 -7.44
C THR A 50 9.16 2.98 -6.22
N GLY A 51 9.10 3.57 -5.02
CA GLY A 51 9.46 2.92 -3.76
C GLY A 51 8.59 1.71 -3.47
N HIS A 52 7.28 1.85 -3.56
CA HIS A 52 6.36 0.72 -3.43
C HIS A 52 6.64 -0.38 -4.46
N ALA A 53 6.82 0.01 -5.72
CA ALA A 53 7.09 -0.92 -6.80
C ALA A 53 8.42 -1.67 -6.62
N MET A 54 9.48 -0.97 -6.25
CA MET A 54 10.82 -1.56 -6.06
C MET A 54 10.83 -2.52 -4.89
N VAL A 55 10.21 -2.15 -3.77
CA VAL A 55 10.08 -3.03 -2.61
C VAL A 55 9.27 -4.27 -2.98
N ALA A 56 8.10 -4.12 -3.62
CA ALA A 56 7.29 -5.25 -4.05
C ALA A 56 8.06 -6.20 -4.98
N ALA A 57 8.74 -5.66 -5.99
CA ALA A 57 9.52 -6.46 -6.95
C ALA A 57 10.70 -7.21 -6.31
N SER A 58 11.16 -6.77 -5.14
CA SER A 58 12.27 -7.39 -4.39
C SER A 58 11.79 -8.44 -3.38
N LEU A 59 10.49 -8.53 -3.12
CA LEU A 59 9.90 -9.42 -2.13
C LEU A 59 9.31 -10.67 -2.80
N LYS A 60 9.46 -11.81 -2.11
CA LYS A 60 9.06 -13.11 -2.68
C LYS A 60 7.54 -13.28 -2.77
N HIS A 61 6.81 -12.72 -1.82
CA HIS A 61 5.37 -12.96 -1.68
C HIS A 61 4.52 -11.71 -2.01
N ALA A 62 5.15 -10.64 -2.52
CA ALA A 62 4.42 -9.49 -3.00
C ALA A 62 3.80 -9.78 -4.38
N ALA A 63 2.60 -9.22 -4.62
CA ALA A 63 1.97 -9.31 -5.93
C ALA A 63 2.80 -8.55 -6.99
N PRO A 64 2.84 -9.06 -8.25
CA PRO A 64 3.55 -8.41 -9.34
C PRO A 64 3.08 -6.96 -9.56
N VAL A 65 4.05 -6.08 -9.82
CA VAL A 65 3.77 -4.69 -10.17
C VAL A 65 3.31 -4.63 -11.63
N HIS A 66 2.11 -4.13 -11.84
CA HIS A 66 1.53 -3.97 -13.16
C HIS A 66 1.74 -2.56 -13.73
N LYS A 67 1.58 -1.53 -12.88
CA LYS A 67 1.66 -0.13 -13.31
C LYS A 67 2.08 0.78 -12.18
N ILE A 68 2.88 1.79 -12.51
CA ILE A 68 3.18 2.94 -11.65
C ILE A 68 2.64 4.19 -12.34
N THR A 69 2.02 5.11 -11.61
CA THR A 69 1.54 6.37 -12.15
C THR A 69 1.57 7.48 -11.11
N ILE A 70 1.88 8.69 -11.56
CA ILE A 70 1.82 9.91 -10.77
C ILE A 70 0.65 10.81 -11.20
N ILE A 71 -0.34 10.25 -11.91
CA ILE A 71 -1.52 10.98 -12.33
C ILE A 71 -2.50 11.06 -11.15
N PRO A 72 -2.82 12.28 -10.65
CA PRO A 72 -3.72 12.45 -9.53
C PRO A 72 -5.13 11.93 -9.84
N ARG A 73 -5.73 11.27 -8.86
CA ARG A 73 -7.08 10.71 -8.95
C ARG A 73 -8.05 11.40 -7.99
N THR A 74 -9.35 11.26 -8.25
CA THR A 74 -10.40 11.88 -7.42
C THR A 74 -10.54 11.24 -6.04
N SER A 75 -9.99 10.06 -5.80
CA SER A 75 -9.87 9.46 -4.46
C SER A 75 -8.95 10.22 -3.51
N GLY A 76 -8.18 11.21 -4.03
CA GLY A 76 -7.19 11.96 -3.27
C GLY A 76 -5.76 11.44 -3.43
N ALA A 77 -5.57 10.30 -4.11
CA ALA A 77 -4.24 9.80 -4.44
C ALA A 77 -3.55 10.73 -5.44
N LEU A 78 -2.29 11.07 -5.18
CA LEU A 78 -1.44 11.88 -6.06
C LEU A 78 -0.72 11.02 -7.10
N GLY A 79 -0.58 9.74 -6.83
CA GLY A 79 -0.09 8.67 -7.66
C GLY A 79 -0.61 7.35 -7.12
N TYR A 80 -0.26 6.24 -7.74
CA TYR A 80 -0.45 4.90 -7.18
C TYR A 80 0.38 3.86 -7.92
N THR A 81 0.74 2.82 -7.19
CA THR A 81 1.36 1.61 -7.71
C THR A 81 0.33 0.50 -7.75
N MET A 82 0.02 0.02 -8.96
CA MET A 82 -0.93 -1.07 -9.16
C MET A 82 -0.20 -2.40 -9.09
N GLN A 83 -0.61 -3.24 -8.16
CA GLN A 83 -0.21 -4.64 -8.07
C GLN A 83 -1.41 -5.52 -8.40
N VAL A 84 -1.19 -6.59 -9.15
CA VAL A 84 -2.24 -7.51 -9.57
C VAL A 84 -1.83 -8.93 -9.18
N GLU A 85 -2.63 -9.57 -8.35
CA GLU A 85 -2.47 -10.99 -8.05
C GLU A 85 -2.77 -11.81 -9.31
N GLU A 86 -1.90 -12.75 -9.63
CA GLU A 86 -2.09 -13.65 -10.77
C GLU A 86 -3.06 -14.79 -10.48
N GLU A 87 -3.23 -15.10 -9.19
CA GLU A 87 -4.15 -16.15 -8.71
C GLU A 87 -5.05 -15.62 -7.61
N GLU A 88 -6.26 -16.14 -7.53
CA GLU A 88 -7.19 -15.84 -6.44
C GLU A 88 -6.72 -16.51 -5.14
N LYS A 89 -6.14 -15.73 -4.24
CA LYS A 89 -5.68 -16.20 -2.92
C LYS A 89 -6.75 -15.96 -1.86
N VAL A 90 -7.13 -17.04 -1.17
CA VAL A 90 -8.11 -17.00 -0.07
C VAL A 90 -7.42 -16.91 1.30
N LEU A 91 -6.20 -17.44 1.42
CA LEU A 91 -5.44 -17.46 2.67
C LEU A 91 -4.20 -16.56 2.56
N MET A 92 -3.86 -15.91 3.67
CA MET A 92 -2.66 -15.10 3.82
C MET A 92 -1.76 -15.74 4.87
N THR A 93 -0.50 -15.94 4.52
CA THR A 93 0.54 -16.42 5.46
C THR A 93 1.16 -15.26 6.24
N LYS A 94 1.88 -15.56 7.33
CA LYS A 94 2.64 -14.56 8.11
C LYS A 94 3.65 -13.81 7.23
N ASP A 95 4.37 -14.55 6.36
CA ASP A 95 5.38 -13.95 5.47
C ASP A 95 4.75 -13.03 4.42
N GLU A 96 3.60 -13.41 3.85
CA GLU A 96 2.84 -12.54 2.94
C GLU A 96 2.34 -11.27 3.62
N ALA A 97 1.88 -11.37 4.87
CA ALA A 97 1.47 -10.21 5.65
C ALA A 97 2.65 -9.25 5.91
N LEU A 98 3.83 -9.79 6.27
CA LEU A 98 5.04 -9.00 6.48
C LEU A 98 5.54 -8.36 5.18
N ASP A 99 5.52 -9.10 4.06
CA ASP A 99 5.90 -8.57 2.75
C ASP A 99 4.94 -7.45 2.32
N ARG A 100 3.64 -7.60 2.57
CA ARG A 100 2.64 -6.56 2.31
C ARG A 100 2.87 -5.30 3.14
N ILE A 101 3.14 -5.42 4.44
CA ILE A 101 3.49 -4.28 5.31
C ILE A 101 4.77 -3.61 4.82
N THR A 102 5.79 -4.39 4.45
CA THR A 102 7.05 -3.88 3.92
C THR A 102 6.84 -3.08 2.63
N THR A 103 5.98 -3.58 1.73
CA THR A 103 5.60 -2.89 0.48
C THR A 103 4.90 -1.56 0.77
N LEU A 104 3.96 -1.52 1.74
CA LEU A 104 3.29 -0.28 2.15
C LEU A 104 4.27 0.78 2.68
N PHE A 105 5.38 0.38 3.28
CA PHE A 105 6.41 1.33 3.71
C PHE A 105 7.38 1.75 2.60
N GLY A 106 7.28 1.18 1.40
CA GLY A 106 8.16 1.49 0.27
C GLY A 106 8.19 2.97 -0.09
N GLY A 107 7.03 3.63 -0.15
CA GLY A 107 6.94 5.06 -0.44
C GLY A 107 7.62 5.93 0.62
N ARG A 108 7.32 5.72 1.91
CA ARG A 108 7.96 6.43 3.02
C ARG A 108 9.47 6.20 3.05
N ALA A 109 9.91 4.97 2.87
CA ALA A 109 11.33 4.62 2.84
C ALA A 109 12.06 5.33 1.67
N ALA A 110 11.39 5.49 0.52
CA ALA A 110 11.95 6.25 -0.61
C ALA A 110 12.12 7.73 -0.29
N GLU A 111 11.12 8.38 0.34
CA GLU A 111 11.25 9.76 0.80
C GLU A 111 12.47 9.95 1.72
N GLU A 112 12.67 9.04 2.68
CA GLU A 112 13.79 9.09 3.62
C GLU A 112 15.14 8.85 2.94
N VAL A 113 15.25 7.85 2.08
CA VAL A 113 16.52 7.45 1.44
C VAL A 113 16.97 8.47 0.41
N PHE A 114 16.06 9.00 -0.41
CA PHE A 114 16.45 9.84 -1.57
C PHE A 114 16.35 11.35 -1.32
N PHE A 115 15.47 11.77 -0.43
CA PHE A 115 15.26 13.19 -0.14
C PHE A 115 15.59 13.59 1.30
N ASN A 116 15.88 12.63 2.18
CA ASN A 116 16.08 12.87 3.61
C ASN A 116 14.93 13.69 4.23
N THR A 117 13.69 13.42 3.78
CA THR A 117 12.47 14.10 4.22
C THR A 117 11.36 13.10 4.46
N ILE A 118 10.31 13.56 5.11
CA ILE A 118 9.09 12.81 5.36
C ILE A 118 7.89 13.70 5.01
N THR A 119 6.94 13.18 4.25
CA THR A 119 5.75 13.93 3.86
C THR A 119 4.47 13.30 4.40
N SER A 120 3.36 14.00 4.25
CA SER A 120 2.04 13.46 4.59
C SER A 120 1.53 12.41 3.56
N GLY A 121 2.22 12.25 2.44
CA GLY A 121 1.80 11.34 1.36
C GLY A 121 1.63 9.89 1.83
N ALA A 122 2.49 9.43 2.73
CA ALA A 122 2.45 8.06 3.26
C ALA A 122 1.36 7.80 4.33
N SER A 123 0.45 8.74 4.61
CA SER A 123 -0.51 8.60 5.71
C SER A 123 -1.43 7.39 5.57
N ASN A 124 -1.93 7.12 4.37
CA ASN A 124 -2.79 5.98 4.09
C ASN A 124 -2.04 4.65 4.19
N ASP A 125 -0.80 4.60 3.71
CA ASP A 125 0.05 3.40 3.78
C ASP A 125 0.38 3.04 5.23
N ILE A 126 0.71 4.05 6.04
CA ILE A 126 0.95 3.88 7.48
C ILE A 126 -0.31 3.36 8.18
N GLU A 127 -1.49 3.89 7.85
CA GLU A 127 -2.75 3.42 8.41
C GLU A 127 -3.03 1.96 8.04
N GLN A 128 -2.89 1.59 6.77
CA GLN A 128 -3.09 0.22 6.30
C GLN A 128 -2.07 -0.75 6.90
N ALA A 129 -0.79 -0.38 6.94
CA ALA A 129 0.27 -1.17 7.55
C ALA A 129 0.00 -1.41 9.04
N THR A 130 -0.43 -0.37 9.76
CA THR A 130 -0.77 -0.47 11.19
C THR A 130 -1.97 -1.38 11.42
N LYS A 131 -3.02 -1.27 10.61
CA LYS A 131 -4.21 -2.14 10.68
C LYS A 131 -3.84 -3.60 10.46
N LEU A 132 -3.00 -3.88 9.46
CA LEU A 132 -2.56 -5.25 9.16
C LEU A 132 -1.67 -5.80 10.27
N ALA A 133 -0.66 -5.05 10.73
CA ALA A 133 0.20 -5.45 11.83
C ALA A 133 -0.59 -5.72 13.13
N ARG A 134 -1.58 -4.88 13.43
CA ARG A 134 -2.48 -5.10 14.58
C ARG A 134 -3.30 -6.38 14.41
N ALA A 135 -3.88 -6.62 13.23
CA ALA A 135 -4.62 -7.84 12.95
C ALA A 135 -3.76 -9.10 13.09
N MET A 136 -2.50 -9.06 12.65
CA MET A 136 -1.54 -10.15 12.83
C MET A 136 -1.38 -10.54 14.31
N VAL A 137 -1.27 -9.53 15.17
CA VAL A 137 -1.06 -9.73 16.62
C VAL A 137 -2.34 -10.12 17.34
N THR A 138 -3.47 -9.46 17.02
CA THR A 138 -4.69 -9.56 17.85
C THR A 138 -5.68 -10.60 17.38
N ARG A 139 -5.65 -10.98 16.08
CA ARG A 139 -6.71 -11.80 15.46
C ARG A 139 -6.21 -13.00 14.70
N LEU A 140 -5.04 -12.91 14.07
CA LEU A 140 -4.56 -13.94 13.14
C LEU A 140 -3.61 -14.95 13.78
N GLY A 141 -3.24 -14.77 15.07
CA GLY A 141 -2.30 -15.66 15.76
C GLY A 141 -0.93 -15.70 15.08
N MET A 142 -0.47 -14.56 14.52
CA MET A 142 0.81 -14.46 13.80
C MET A 142 1.91 -13.80 14.62
N SER A 143 1.67 -13.56 15.91
CA SER A 143 2.68 -13.04 16.86
C SER A 143 3.23 -14.16 17.73
N ASP A 144 4.54 -14.20 17.89
CA ASP A 144 5.20 -15.16 18.76
C ASP A 144 5.00 -14.83 20.27
N GLU A 145 4.59 -13.59 20.59
CA GLU A 145 4.31 -13.12 21.96
C GLU A 145 2.99 -13.68 22.52
N PHE A 146 1.98 -13.83 21.66
CA PHE A 146 0.63 -14.22 22.07
C PHE A 146 0.17 -15.58 21.55
N ASP A 147 1.01 -16.23 20.74
CA ASP A 147 0.69 -17.52 20.12
C ASP A 147 -0.69 -17.48 19.45
N MET A 148 -1.60 -18.41 19.77
CA MET A 148 -2.96 -18.51 19.20
C MET A 148 -4.04 -17.84 20.07
N MET A 149 -3.69 -16.81 20.83
CA MET A 149 -4.65 -16.07 21.64
C MET A 149 -5.38 -15.00 20.81
N ALA A 150 -6.69 -15.06 20.74
CA ALA A 150 -7.51 -14.00 20.16
C ALA A 150 -7.72 -12.87 21.18
N LEU A 151 -7.16 -11.70 20.93
CA LEU A 151 -7.21 -10.54 21.81
C LEU A 151 -8.29 -9.53 21.41
N GLU A 152 -8.79 -9.64 20.16
CA GLU A 152 -9.78 -8.76 19.59
C GLU A 152 -10.92 -9.57 18.97
N THR A 153 -12.15 -9.21 19.29
CA THR A 153 -13.35 -9.80 18.70
C THR A 153 -14.09 -8.75 17.89
N VAL A 154 -14.51 -9.12 16.68
CA VAL A 154 -15.36 -8.26 15.84
C VAL A 154 -16.80 -8.50 16.25
N THR A 155 -17.38 -7.53 16.93
CA THR A 155 -18.81 -7.51 17.23
C THR A 155 -19.53 -6.87 16.05
N ASN A 156 -20.40 -7.64 15.40
CA ASN A 156 -21.25 -7.17 14.32
C ASN A 156 -20.54 -6.93 12.95
N PRO A 157 -20.03 -8.00 12.29
CA PRO A 157 -19.34 -7.88 11.01
C PRO A 157 -20.19 -7.29 9.88
N TYR A 158 -21.53 -7.26 10.04
CA TYR A 158 -22.47 -6.73 9.04
C TYR A 158 -22.78 -5.22 9.16
N LEU A 159 -22.40 -4.56 10.26
CA LEU A 159 -22.70 -3.16 10.54
C LEU A 159 -21.43 -2.29 10.74
N GLY A 160 -20.34 -2.62 10.06
CA GLY A 160 -19.10 -1.83 10.12
C GLY A 160 -18.10 -2.28 11.19
N GLY A 161 -18.41 -3.36 11.92
CA GLY A 161 -17.44 -4.09 12.72
C GLY A 161 -16.84 -3.30 13.89
N ASP A 162 -17.63 -2.99 14.91
CA ASP A 162 -17.04 -2.54 16.18
C ASP A 162 -16.12 -3.63 16.73
N THR A 163 -14.87 -3.29 16.94
CA THR A 163 -13.89 -4.19 17.55
C THR A 163 -13.83 -3.92 19.04
N SER A 164 -13.95 -4.97 19.84
CA SER A 164 -13.74 -4.89 21.29
C SER A 164 -12.48 -5.66 21.68
N PHE A 165 -11.63 -5.01 22.48
CA PHE A 165 -10.49 -5.67 23.11
C PHE A 165 -10.96 -6.52 24.28
N GLY A 166 -10.67 -7.83 24.21
CA GLY A 166 -10.96 -8.80 25.28
C GLY A 166 -9.78 -9.04 26.21
N CYS A 167 -8.94 -8.03 26.48
CA CYS A 167 -7.73 -8.18 27.26
C CYS A 167 -7.54 -7.07 28.30
N SER A 168 -6.64 -7.30 29.27
CA SER A 168 -6.27 -6.30 30.27
C SER A 168 -5.49 -5.13 29.64
N SER A 169 -5.42 -3.99 30.33
CA SER A 169 -4.63 -2.84 29.89
C SER A 169 -3.13 -3.15 29.78
N GLU A 170 -2.63 -4.06 30.61
CA GLU A 170 -1.24 -4.54 30.52
C GLU A 170 -1.00 -5.32 29.23
N THR A 171 -1.89 -6.25 28.89
CA THR A 171 -1.85 -6.99 27.61
C THR A 171 -1.97 -6.06 26.42
N ALA A 172 -2.86 -5.06 26.46
CA ALA A 172 -2.98 -4.05 25.42
C ALA A 172 -1.68 -3.27 25.17
N ALA A 173 -0.95 -2.94 26.24
CA ALA A 173 0.36 -2.28 26.13
C ALA A 173 1.43 -3.20 25.50
N ILE A 174 1.35 -4.52 25.68
CA ILE A 174 2.22 -5.49 25.01
C ILE A 174 1.85 -5.57 23.53
N VAL A 175 0.55 -5.61 23.18
CA VAL A 175 0.08 -5.55 21.79
C VAL A 175 0.67 -4.34 21.07
N ASP A 176 0.59 -3.14 21.67
CA ASP A 176 1.11 -1.93 21.03
C ASP A 176 2.64 -2.00 20.81
N ARG A 177 3.40 -2.58 21.75
CA ARG A 177 4.84 -2.79 21.57
C ARG A 177 5.15 -3.78 20.43
N GLU A 178 4.40 -4.86 20.35
CA GLU A 178 4.58 -5.87 19.31
C GLU A 178 4.23 -5.34 17.92
N VAL A 179 3.11 -4.61 17.80
CA VAL A 179 2.74 -3.90 16.56
C VAL A 179 3.85 -2.94 16.12
N LEU A 180 4.38 -2.14 17.06
CA LEU A 180 5.45 -1.21 16.77
C LEU A 180 6.75 -1.93 16.35
N ARG A 181 7.05 -3.10 16.93
CA ARG A 181 8.18 -3.94 16.52
C ARG A 181 8.05 -4.39 15.07
N ILE A 182 6.89 -4.95 14.70
CA ILE A 182 6.59 -5.38 13.33
C ILE A 182 6.74 -4.21 12.35
N ILE A 183 6.15 -3.06 12.65
CA ILE A 183 6.23 -1.85 11.83
C ILE A 183 7.68 -1.44 11.60
N ARG A 184 8.50 -1.37 12.65
CA ARG A 184 9.91 -0.98 12.57
C ARG A 184 10.74 -1.96 11.75
N GLU A 185 10.52 -3.26 11.93
CA GLU A 185 11.22 -4.30 11.18
C GLU A 185 10.90 -4.22 9.69
N CYS A 186 9.63 -4.10 9.32
CA CYS A 186 9.19 -3.96 7.94
C CYS A 186 9.68 -2.65 7.30
N HIS A 187 9.64 -1.53 8.03
CA HIS A 187 10.15 -0.25 7.55
C HIS A 187 11.67 -0.30 7.31
N ASN A 188 12.43 -0.83 8.26
CA ASN A 188 13.88 -1.00 8.09
C ASN A 188 14.22 -1.91 6.90
N ARG A 189 13.43 -2.97 6.68
CA ARG A 189 13.59 -3.86 5.53
C ARG A 189 13.33 -3.12 4.20
N ALA A 190 12.30 -2.27 4.14
CA ALA A 190 12.03 -1.44 2.97
C ALA A 190 13.20 -0.48 2.67
N ILE A 191 13.73 0.22 3.70
CA ILE A 191 14.91 1.08 3.57
C ILE A 191 16.12 0.30 3.03
N GLN A 192 16.37 -0.89 3.56
CA GLN A 192 17.49 -1.72 3.10
C GLN A 192 17.34 -2.12 1.64
N ILE A 193 16.16 -2.59 1.23
CA ILE A 193 15.86 -2.95 -0.16
C ILE A 193 16.12 -1.77 -1.11
N LEU A 194 15.67 -0.57 -0.74
CA LEU A 194 15.85 0.62 -1.57
C LEU A 194 17.32 1.05 -1.67
N LYS A 195 18.09 0.97 -0.59
CA LYS A 195 19.52 1.24 -0.60
C LYS A 195 20.30 0.23 -1.47
N GLU A 196 19.91 -1.03 -1.47
CA GLU A 196 20.54 -2.06 -2.31
C GLU A 196 20.19 -1.90 -3.81
N ASN A 197 19.13 -1.18 -4.15
CA ASN A 197 18.64 -0.98 -5.51
C ASN A 197 18.59 0.51 -5.92
N GLU A 198 19.39 1.36 -5.31
CA GLU A 198 19.34 2.82 -5.47
C GLU A 198 19.41 3.27 -6.94
N ASP A 199 20.35 2.73 -7.72
CA ASP A 199 20.55 3.09 -9.13
C ASP A 199 19.31 2.77 -9.99
N LYS A 200 18.75 1.57 -9.81
CA LYS A 200 17.54 1.14 -10.53
C LYS A 200 16.33 2.00 -10.15
N HIS A 201 16.21 2.31 -8.85
CA HIS A 201 15.13 3.17 -8.38
C HIS A 201 15.18 4.55 -9.03
N ARG A 202 16.37 5.18 -9.04
CA ARG A 202 16.58 6.49 -9.69
C ARG A 202 16.31 6.46 -11.19
N GLU A 203 16.61 5.36 -11.87
CA GLU A 203 16.33 5.18 -13.29
C GLU A 203 14.82 5.13 -13.55
N ILE A 204 14.08 4.31 -12.79
CA ILE A 204 12.63 4.16 -12.97
C ILE A 204 11.88 5.44 -12.58
N ALA A 205 12.24 6.08 -11.47
CA ALA A 205 11.56 7.29 -10.99
C ALA A 205 11.68 8.50 -11.94
N LYS A 206 12.63 8.50 -12.88
CA LYS A 206 12.82 9.54 -13.91
C LYS A 206 11.96 9.34 -15.14
N TYR A 207 11.33 8.19 -15.30
CA TYR A 207 10.50 7.84 -16.45
C TYR A 207 9.09 8.37 -16.29
#